data_3412cf873f2b7f624f7b6cfb87af3339
#
_entry.id   3412cf873f2b7f624f7b6cfb87af3339
#
_cell.length_a   1.000
_cell.length_b   1.000
_cell.length_c   1.000
_cell.angle_alpha   90.00
_cell.angle_beta   90.00
_cell.angle_gamma   90.00
#
_symmetry.space_group_name_H-M   'P 1'
#
loop_
_entity.id
_entity.type
_entity.pdbx_description
1 polymer ?
#
loop_
_entity_poly.entity_id
_entity_poly.type
_entity_poly.pdbx_seq_one_letter_code
_entity_poly.pdbx_strand_id
1 'polypeptide(L)'
;MAPRSREFTLRSFLARVAADDPEGIVRVRERVNLDYDVTASVMEMERLGRAPVLFFEKVGSSPFPVVTNLFGARRRYALALGVPEDRLIEEWAARNDRTIPPVLRKSGPVHDVVVTGKKLDLALLPIMRHFAEDAGPYITNAILVAKDPDSGVRNTSFHRMQLKGKTRLGTSLHSRRHLWNYMQRAEERGEDLPVAVVIGAHPAFTFGALWKGPITSDEYAVTGGLMSAPLAITRAVSIPIEVPAEAEIVLEGRILAKKREPEGPFAEFTGYASARSTEHVVEVSAICHRKDALYQDIVPGISDEHTGLLAVPSEARLLRTLRQHFPNTVAVSYPKSGTCRLHAYIALRKPAPGQARNAAAVAFGDDLSLKLVVVVDDDVDIRDDREVLWAMATRMQADEDVDVIRNAMGAILDPSNRAGMTAKMIIDATRPGPDFPPRHTLPQKAVERAHTILEKAFGGSA
;
A
#
# COMPACT_ATOMS: atom_id res chain seq x y z
N MET A 1 -6.86 19.18 22.60
CA MET A 1 -5.59 19.86 22.23
C MET A 1 -5.18 19.34 20.86
N ALA A 2 -5.03 20.17 19.85
CA ALA A 2 -4.52 19.72 18.57
C ALA A 2 -3.08 19.21 18.75
N PRO A 3 -2.72 18.02 18.24
CA PRO A 3 -1.38 17.47 18.39
C PRO A 3 -0.35 18.41 17.78
N ARG A 4 0.78 18.60 18.48
CA ARG A 4 1.88 19.41 17.97
C ARG A 4 2.42 18.75 16.71
N SER A 5 2.69 19.52 15.67
CA SER A 5 3.13 19.06 14.34
C SER A 5 4.39 18.15 14.29
N ARG A 6 5.13 18.02 15.39
CA ARG A 6 6.23 17.07 15.55
C ARG A 6 5.79 15.63 15.83
N GLU A 7 4.49 15.39 15.97
CA GLU A 7 3.92 14.06 16.28
C GLU A 7 3.70 13.18 15.05
N PHE A 8 3.74 13.76 13.85
CA PHE A 8 3.52 13.04 12.58
C PHE A 8 4.81 12.90 11.77
N THR A 9 5.74 12.09 12.29
CA THR A 9 7.01 11.74 11.62
C THR A 9 7.16 10.23 11.56
N LEU A 10 8.04 9.72 10.67
CA LEU A 10 8.42 8.31 10.68
C LEU A 10 8.95 7.89 12.05
N ARG A 11 9.75 8.73 12.69
CA ARG A 11 10.39 8.47 14.00
C ARG A 11 9.37 8.37 15.13
N SER A 12 8.39 9.26 15.17
CA SER A 12 7.32 9.20 16.17
C SER A 12 6.46 7.95 15.98
N PHE A 13 6.25 7.52 14.73
CA PHE A 13 5.57 6.27 14.45
C PHE A 13 6.37 5.05 14.93
N LEU A 14 7.68 4.99 14.63
CA LEU A 14 8.54 3.91 15.13
C LEU A 14 8.57 3.86 16.67
N ALA A 15 8.61 5.00 17.33
CA ALA A 15 8.52 5.06 18.79
C ALA A 15 7.19 4.50 19.33
N ARG A 16 6.08 4.76 18.62
CA ARG A 16 4.76 4.18 18.94
C ARG A 16 4.73 2.66 18.72
N VAL A 17 5.33 2.16 17.64
CA VAL A 17 5.46 0.71 17.39
C VAL A 17 6.23 0.04 18.52
N ALA A 18 7.35 0.60 18.94
CA ALA A 18 8.15 0.06 20.05
C ALA A 18 7.42 0.11 21.40
N ALA A 19 6.56 1.11 21.62
CA ALA A 19 5.75 1.22 22.83
C ALA A 19 4.55 0.27 22.85
N ASP A 20 3.98 0.00 21.67
CA ASP A 20 2.83 -0.90 21.47
C ASP A 20 3.25 -2.38 21.51
N ASP A 21 4.47 -2.69 21.05
CA ASP A 21 5.01 -4.03 20.99
C ASP A 21 6.52 -4.02 21.23
N PRO A 22 7.00 -4.56 22.38
CA PRO A 22 8.43 -4.64 22.66
C PRO A 22 9.24 -5.41 21.62
N GLU A 23 8.63 -6.39 20.92
CA GLU A 23 9.23 -7.14 19.82
C GLU A 23 8.89 -6.56 18.44
N GLY A 24 8.13 -5.48 18.38
CA GLY A 24 7.64 -4.85 17.16
C GLY A 24 8.73 -4.26 16.27
N ILE A 25 9.96 -4.05 16.81
CA ILE A 25 11.11 -3.59 16.04
C ILE A 25 12.32 -4.47 16.34
N VAL A 26 12.86 -5.10 15.30
CA VAL A 26 14.11 -5.88 15.38
C VAL A 26 15.25 -5.06 14.77
N ARG A 27 16.33 -4.82 15.54
CA ARG A 27 17.53 -4.13 15.09
C ARG A 27 18.61 -5.10 14.64
N VAL A 28 19.03 -4.95 13.38
CA VAL A 28 20.12 -5.70 12.77
C VAL A 28 21.37 -4.80 12.78
N ARG A 29 22.39 -5.17 13.54
CA ARG A 29 23.63 -4.38 13.72
C ARG A 29 24.73 -4.81 12.75
N GLU A 30 24.65 -6.01 12.26
CA GLU A 30 25.54 -6.57 11.26
C GLU A 30 25.38 -5.79 9.95
N ARG A 31 26.48 -5.73 9.18
CA ARG A 31 26.43 -5.16 7.84
C ARG A 31 25.76 -6.13 6.88
N VAL A 32 24.75 -5.64 6.16
CA VAL A 32 24.05 -6.40 5.11
C VAL A 32 24.38 -5.85 3.72
N ASN A 33 24.26 -6.67 2.69
CA ASN A 33 24.47 -6.29 1.32
C ASN A 33 23.26 -5.51 0.74
N LEU A 34 23.51 -4.74 -0.32
CA LEU A 34 22.46 -4.07 -1.08
C LEU A 34 21.64 -5.06 -1.92
N ASP A 35 22.24 -6.20 -2.28
CA ASP A 35 21.56 -7.22 -3.07
C ASP A 35 20.96 -8.28 -2.14
N TYR A 36 19.65 -8.39 -2.11
CA TYR A 36 18.83 -9.45 -1.54
C TYR A 36 18.75 -9.56 0.00
N ASP A 37 19.79 -9.19 0.78
CA ASP A 37 19.84 -9.49 2.22
C ASP A 37 18.66 -8.91 3.00
N VAL A 38 18.26 -7.66 2.71
CA VAL A 38 17.12 -7.00 3.35
C VAL A 38 15.83 -7.74 3.00
N THR A 39 15.63 -8.04 1.72
CA THR A 39 14.45 -8.77 1.24
C THR A 39 14.37 -10.17 1.83
N ALA A 40 15.50 -10.92 1.80
CA ALA A 40 15.56 -12.26 2.39
C ALA A 40 15.24 -12.26 3.88
N SER A 41 15.69 -11.23 4.62
CA SER A 41 15.38 -11.09 6.04
C SER A 41 13.89 -10.88 6.30
N VAL A 42 13.22 -10.05 5.50
CA VAL A 42 11.76 -9.83 5.61
C VAL A 42 11.00 -11.13 5.27
N MET A 43 11.33 -11.75 4.13
CA MET A 43 10.67 -12.98 3.69
C MET A 43 10.86 -14.14 4.69
N GLU A 44 12.02 -14.21 5.32
CA GLU A 44 12.27 -15.23 6.36
C GLU A 44 11.44 -14.97 7.63
N MET A 45 11.27 -13.69 8.05
CA MET A 45 10.38 -13.35 9.16
C MET A 45 8.93 -13.74 8.85
N GLU A 46 8.45 -13.46 7.64
CA GLU A 46 7.10 -13.86 7.20
C GLU A 46 6.95 -15.40 7.21
N ARG A 47 7.97 -16.13 6.73
CA ARG A 47 7.97 -17.61 6.77
C ARG A 47 7.86 -18.15 8.19
N LEU A 48 8.43 -17.44 9.17
CA LEU A 48 8.33 -17.77 10.60
C LEU A 48 7.03 -17.29 11.25
N GLY A 49 6.08 -16.71 10.48
CA GLY A 49 4.83 -16.16 10.98
C GLY A 49 5.02 -14.88 11.80
N ARG A 50 6.13 -14.16 11.61
CA ARG A 50 6.48 -12.93 12.32
C ARG A 50 6.56 -11.76 11.36
N ALA A 51 6.15 -10.58 11.81
CA ALA A 51 6.15 -9.39 10.98
C ALA A 51 6.71 -8.15 11.72
N PRO A 52 7.89 -8.20 12.37
CA PRO A 52 8.46 -7.01 13.01
C PRO A 52 8.86 -5.97 11.96
N VAL A 53 8.96 -4.72 12.36
CA VAL A 53 9.73 -3.72 11.60
C VAL A 53 11.20 -4.12 11.70
N LEU A 54 11.90 -4.20 10.56
CA LEU A 54 13.33 -4.47 10.54
C LEU A 54 14.10 -3.15 10.39
N PHE A 55 15.02 -2.92 11.31
CA PHE A 55 15.88 -1.75 11.34
C PHE A 55 17.34 -2.17 11.14
N PHE A 56 17.88 -1.98 9.93
CA PHE A 56 19.26 -2.29 9.58
C PHE A 56 20.15 -1.07 9.79
N GLU A 57 21.11 -1.19 10.71
CA GLU A 57 22.02 -0.08 11.04
C GLU A 57 23.06 0.18 9.95
N LYS A 58 23.44 -0.84 9.17
CA LYS A 58 24.49 -0.77 8.15
C LYS A 58 24.11 -1.55 6.90
N VAL A 59 23.83 -0.84 5.80
CA VAL A 59 23.45 -1.44 4.52
C VAL A 59 24.43 -0.98 3.42
N GLY A 60 25.15 -1.92 2.82
CA GLY A 60 26.19 -1.62 1.86
C GLY A 60 27.22 -0.65 2.44
N SER A 61 27.58 0.39 1.70
CA SER A 61 28.46 1.51 2.12
C SER A 61 27.70 2.79 2.44
N SER A 62 26.35 2.76 2.39
CA SER A 62 25.53 3.94 2.64
C SER A 62 25.65 4.44 4.09
N PRO A 63 25.62 5.75 4.33
CA PRO A 63 25.55 6.30 5.68
C PRO A 63 24.18 6.20 6.32
N PHE A 64 23.13 5.86 5.55
CA PHE A 64 21.76 5.82 6.04
C PHE A 64 21.38 4.43 6.52
N PRO A 65 20.89 4.30 7.76
CA PRO A 65 20.17 3.10 8.20
C PRO A 65 18.91 2.85 7.35
N VAL A 66 18.55 1.57 7.17
CA VAL A 66 17.35 1.19 6.44
C VAL A 66 16.29 0.70 7.42
N VAL A 67 15.06 1.16 7.22
CA VAL A 67 13.88 0.65 7.92
C VAL A 67 12.87 0.12 6.92
N THR A 68 12.39 -1.10 7.12
CA THR A 68 11.45 -1.78 6.22
C THR A 68 10.45 -2.63 7.01
N ASN A 69 9.48 -3.18 6.32
CA ASN A 69 8.39 -3.97 6.88
C ASN A 69 7.51 -3.19 7.88
N LEU A 70 7.35 -1.87 7.64
CA LEU A 70 6.50 -1.03 8.48
C LEU A 70 5.02 -1.48 8.42
N PHE A 71 4.61 -2.00 7.28
CA PHE A 71 3.23 -2.35 6.97
C PHE A 71 2.97 -3.85 6.90
N GLY A 72 3.92 -4.69 7.32
CA GLY A 72 3.78 -6.15 7.32
C GLY A 72 2.77 -6.69 8.35
N ALA A 73 2.19 -5.84 9.20
CA ALA A 73 1.13 -6.24 10.14
C ALA A 73 -0.02 -5.23 10.15
N ARG A 74 -1.26 -5.73 10.06
CA ARG A 74 -2.49 -4.92 9.99
C ARG A 74 -2.65 -3.96 11.17
N ARG A 75 -2.26 -4.37 12.37
CA ARG A 75 -2.28 -3.53 13.58
C ARG A 75 -1.49 -2.21 13.40
N ARG A 76 -0.43 -2.19 12.59
CA ARG A 76 0.38 -0.98 12.38
C ARG A 76 -0.31 0.07 11.52
N TYR A 77 -1.22 -0.33 10.63
CA TYR A 77 -2.10 0.63 9.93
C TYR A 77 -3.05 1.31 10.92
N ALA A 78 -3.67 0.53 11.80
CA ALA A 78 -4.54 1.06 12.86
C ALA A 78 -3.77 1.98 13.81
N LEU A 79 -2.57 1.57 14.24
CA LEU A 79 -1.67 2.38 15.05
C LEU A 79 -1.31 3.70 14.36
N ALA A 80 -1.02 3.69 13.06
CA ALA A 80 -0.70 4.89 12.30
C ALA A 80 -1.86 5.88 12.25
N LEU A 81 -3.09 5.40 12.12
CA LEU A 81 -4.30 6.21 12.17
C LEU A 81 -4.75 6.55 13.61
N GLY A 82 -4.21 5.90 14.63
CA GLY A 82 -4.61 6.08 16.02
C GLY A 82 -6.02 5.55 16.30
N VAL A 83 -6.37 4.40 15.74
CA VAL A 83 -7.68 3.75 15.88
C VAL A 83 -7.52 2.30 16.33
N PRO A 84 -8.55 1.67 16.93
CA PRO A 84 -8.57 0.23 17.17
C PRO A 84 -8.49 -0.56 15.84
N GLU A 85 -7.88 -1.75 15.88
CA GLU A 85 -7.65 -2.54 14.67
C GLU A 85 -8.96 -3.02 14.02
N ASP A 86 -9.95 -3.38 14.82
CA ASP A 86 -11.28 -3.79 14.37
C ASP A 86 -12.05 -2.65 13.69
N ARG A 87 -11.69 -1.38 13.96
CA ARG A 87 -12.28 -0.18 13.36
C ARG A 87 -11.48 0.36 12.16
N LEU A 88 -10.34 -0.25 11.81
CA LEU A 88 -9.42 0.26 10.82
C LEU A 88 -10.09 0.62 9.49
N ILE A 89 -10.83 -0.32 8.91
CA ILE A 89 -11.42 -0.15 7.56
C ILE A 89 -12.53 0.89 7.55
N GLU A 90 -13.37 0.89 8.57
CA GLU A 90 -14.44 1.87 8.70
C GLU A 90 -13.91 3.30 8.91
N GLU A 91 -12.91 3.44 9.81
CA GLU A 91 -12.28 4.74 10.07
C GLU A 91 -11.49 5.24 8.86
N TRP A 92 -10.80 4.37 8.15
CA TRP A 92 -10.12 4.73 6.91
C TRP A 92 -11.11 5.24 5.87
N ALA A 93 -12.19 4.50 5.63
CA ALA A 93 -13.25 4.90 4.70
C ALA A 93 -13.86 6.27 5.07
N ALA A 94 -14.16 6.49 6.35
CA ALA A 94 -14.74 7.73 6.84
C ALA A 94 -13.77 8.93 6.74
N ARG A 95 -12.45 8.71 6.94
CA ARG A 95 -11.44 9.76 6.87
C ARG A 95 -11.06 10.14 5.45
N ASN A 96 -11.18 9.23 4.49
CA ASN A 96 -10.95 9.52 3.07
C ASN A 96 -11.84 10.64 2.53
N ASP A 97 -13.01 10.85 3.12
CA ASP A 97 -13.96 11.90 2.71
C ASP A 97 -13.73 13.23 3.46
N ARG A 98 -12.82 13.26 4.45
CA ARG A 98 -12.49 14.43 5.25
C ARG A 98 -11.14 14.98 4.84
N THR A 99 -11.16 16.01 3.99
CA THR A 99 -9.90 16.67 3.60
C THR A 99 -9.52 17.76 4.60
N ILE A 100 -8.23 17.81 4.97
CA ILE A 100 -7.64 18.88 5.78
C ILE A 100 -6.48 19.48 4.99
N PRO A 101 -6.55 20.75 4.57
CA PRO A 101 -5.51 21.40 3.79
C PRO A 101 -4.15 21.36 4.49
N PRO A 102 -3.04 21.21 3.73
CA PRO A 102 -1.70 21.25 4.30
C PRO A 102 -1.34 22.65 4.81
N VAL A 103 -0.34 22.72 5.68
CA VAL A 103 0.19 23.96 6.24
C VAL A 103 1.61 24.19 5.75
N LEU A 104 1.85 25.33 5.07
CA LEU A 104 3.18 25.71 4.57
C LEU A 104 4.06 26.24 5.71
N ARG A 105 5.26 25.69 5.86
CA ARG A 105 6.31 26.16 6.77
C ARG A 105 7.45 26.78 5.97
N LYS A 106 8.21 27.64 6.64
CA LYS A 106 9.41 28.29 6.04
C LYS A 106 10.50 27.26 5.72
N SER A 107 10.67 26.26 6.58
CA SER A 107 11.64 25.16 6.43
C SER A 107 11.19 23.94 7.21
N GLY A 108 11.89 22.82 7.06
CA GLY A 108 11.72 21.59 7.83
C GLY A 108 13.01 20.79 7.90
N PRO A 109 13.08 19.79 8.78
CA PRO A 109 14.25 18.93 8.90
C PRO A 109 14.70 18.24 7.61
N VAL A 110 13.80 18.08 6.64
CA VAL A 110 14.14 17.56 5.29
C VAL A 110 15.22 18.38 4.59
N HIS A 111 15.44 19.62 5.00
CA HIS A 111 16.47 20.51 4.43
C HIS A 111 17.70 20.68 5.33
N ASP A 112 17.90 19.83 6.35
CA ASP A 112 19.12 19.90 7.19
C ASP A 112 20.38 19.71 6.36
N VAL A 113 20.30 18.89 5.32
CA VAL A 113 21.37 18.65 4.33
C VAL A 113 20.81 18.75 2.93
N VAL A 114 21.49 19.51 2.06
CA VAL A 114 21.13 19.69 0.65
C VAL A 114 22.33 19.37 -0.22
N VAL A 115 22.21 18.36 -1.07
CA VAL A 115 23.25 17.92 -1.99
C VAL A 115 22.83 18.24 -3.42
N THR A 116 23.63 19.07 -4.11
CA THR A 116 23.35 19.53 -5.49
C THR A 116 24.63 19.55 -6.36
N GLY A 117 24.44 19.73 -7.67
CA GLY A 117 25.52 19.92 -8.64
C GLY A 117 26.46 18.70 -8.68
N LYS A 118 27.79 18.98 -8.71
CA LYS A 118 28.81 17.91 -8.89
C LYS A 118 28.87 16.90 -7.74
N LYS A 119 28.33 17.24 -6.59
CA LYS A 119 28.29 16.35 -5.41
C LYS A 119 27.10 15.39 -5.42
N LEU A 120 26.14 15.62 -6.33
CA LEU A 120 24.94 14.79 -6.43
C LEU A 120 25.32 13.42 -6.98
N ASP A 121 25.08 12.39 -6.18
CA ASP A 121 25.26 11.01 -6.56
C ASP A 121 24.24 10.14 -5.81
N LEU A 122 23.35 9.47 -6.54
CA LEU A 122 22.33 8.58 -5.98
C LEU A 122 22.93 7.35 -5.28
N ALA A 123 24.21 7.02 -5.52
CA ALA A 123 24.95 6.00 -4.81
C ALA A 123 25.14 6.32 -3.30
N LEU A 124 24.84 7.55 -2.86
CA LEU A 124 24.74 7.91 -1.45
C LEU A 124 23.63 7.10 -0.72
N LEU A 125 22.55 6.78 -1.45
CA LEU A 125 21.40 6.09 -0.90
C LEU A 125 21.59 4.56 -0.96
N PRO A 126 21.05 3.81 0.01
CA PRO A 126 21.09 2.35 0.01
C PRO A 126 20.00 1.78 -0.93
N ILE A 127 20.10 2.10 -2.22
CA ILE A 127 19.16 1.61 -3.23
C ILE A 127 19.45 0.13 -3.48
N MET A 128 18.47 -0.73 -3.20
CA MET A 128 18.62 -2.19 -3.14
C MET A 128 18.13 -2.87 -4.41
N ARG A 129 18.71 -4.05 -4.68
CA ARG A 129 18.15 -5.05 -5.58
C ARG A 129 17.41 -6.09 -4.73
N HIS A 130 16.13 -6.28 -4.98
CA HIS A 130 15.28 -7.10 -4.13
C HIS A 130 15.21 -8.56 -4.58
N PHE A 131 15.09 -8.82 -5.88
CA PHE A 131 14.99 -10.17 -6.44
C PHE A 131 15.98 -10.38 -7.58
N ALA A 132 16.29 -11.65 -7.86
CA ALA A 132 17.28 -12.02 -8.88
C ALA A 132 16.85 -11.58 -10.30
N GLU A 133 15.54 -11.55 -10.54
CA GLU A 133 14.94 -11.16 -11.80
C GLU A 133 14.90 -9.64 -12.02
N ASP A 134 15.08 -8.83 -10.97
CA ASP A 134 15.08 -7.36 -11.10
C ASP A 134 16.20 -6.89 -12.02
N ALA A 135 15.91 -5.93 -12.89
CA ALA A 135 16.88 -5.39 -13.84
C ALA A 135 18.04 -4.61 -13.18
N GLY A 136 17.99 -4.39 -11.87
CA GLY A 136 18.99 -3.67 -11.10
C GLY A 136 18.43 -3.18 -9.76
N PRO A 137 19.09 -2.23 -9.09
CA PRO A 137 18.59 -1.63 -7.86
C PRO A 137 17.39 -0.71 -8.11
N TYR A 138 16.41 -0.75 -7.19
CA TYR A 138 15.19 0.06 -7.23
C TYR A 138 14.93 0.80 -5.91
N ILE A 139 14.42 2.02 -6.00
CA ILE A 139 13.73 2.68 -4.90
C ILE A 139 12.27 2.21 -4.94
N THR A 140 11.87 1.40 -3.99
CA THR A 140 10.54 0.77 -3.93
C THR A 140 9.55 1.61 -3.13
N ASN A 141 10.01 2.29 -2.08
CA ASN A 141 9.22 3.28 -1.35
C ASN A 141 9.38 4.68 -1.95
N ALA A 142 9.21 4.80 -3.25
CA ALA A 142 9.26 6.09 -3.95
C ALA A 142 7.85 6.68 -4.07
N ILE A 143 7.53 7.68 -3.24
CA ILE A 143 6.28 8.43 -3.35
C ILE A 143 6.58 9.69 -4.17
N LEU A 144 6.11 9.71 -5.41
CA LEU A 144 6.25 10.84 -6.31
C LEU A 144 5.20 11.89 -6.00
N VAL A 145 5.66 13.13 -5.95
CA VAL A 145 4.83 14.33 -5.83
C VAL A 145 5.01 15.17 -7.09
N ALA A 146 3.91 15.50 -7.75
CA ALA A 146 3.89 16.41 -8.90
C ALA A 146 2.69 17.35 -8.80
N LYS A 147 2.73 18.42 -9.58
CA LYS A 147 1.59 19.33 -9.79
C LYS A 147 1.06 19.20 -11.20
N ASP A 148 -0.26 19.21 -11.33
CA ASP A 148 -0.90 19.33 -12.64
C ASP A 148 -0.44 20.61 -13.33
N PRO A 149 0.11 20.56 -14.55
CA PRO A 149 0.54 21.72 -15.29
C PRO A 149 -0.59 22.75 -15.55
N ASP A 150 -1.84 22.32 -15.57
CA ASP A 150 -2.99 23.19 -15.83
C ASP A 150 -3.57 23.82 -14.58
N SER A 151 -3.87 23.00 -13.57
CA SER A 151 -4.60 23.43 -12.37
C SER A 151 -3.70 23.69 -11.16
N GLY A 152 -2.46 23.16 -11.16
CA GLY A 152 -1.56 23.20 -10.01
C GLY A 152 -1.96 22.24 -8.88
N VAL A 153 -2.98 21.41 -9.06
CA VAL A 153 -3.40 20.39 -8.08
C VAL A 153 -2.27 19.37 -7.90
N ARG A 154 -1.97 19.02 -6.64
CA ARG A 154 -0.92 18.05 -6.31
C ARG A 154 -1.44 16.63 -6.41
N ASN A 155 -0.59 15.76 -6.95
CA ASN A 155 -0.72 14.31 -6.90
C ASN A 155 0.41 13.71 -6.09
N THR A 156 0.09 12.70 -5.28
CA THR A 156 1.05 11.81 -4.63
C THR A 156 0.76 10.37 -5.02
N SER A 157 1.77 9.65 -5.52
CA SER A 157 1.57 8.27 -5.96
C SER A 157 2.85 7.44 -5.87
N PHE A 158 2.70 6.14 -5.63
CA PHE A 158 3.81 5.20 -5.66
C PHE A 158 4.23 4.88 -7.08
N HIS A 159 5.54 5.02 -7.34
CA HIS A 159 6.15 4.57 -8.57
C HIS A 159 7.52 3.97 -8.28
N ARG A 160 7.72 2.70 -8.61
CA ARG A 160 9.06 2.10 -8.54
C ARG A 160 10.05 2.88 -9.38
N MET A 161 11.28 3.03 -8.90
CA MET A 161 12.31 3.81 -9.60
C MET A 161 13.59 3.01 -9.72
N GLN A 162 13.93 2.63 -10.95
CA GLN A 162 15.18 1.94 -11.28
C GLN A 162 16.37 2.89 -11.27
N LEU A 163 17.43 2.56 -10.56
CA LEU A 163 18.68 3.32 -10.62
C LEU A 163 19.33 3.17 -12.01
N LYS A 164 19.60 4.32 -12.69
CA LYS A 164 20.18 4.37 -14.03
C LYS A 164 21.57 5.05 -14.06
N GLY A 165 22.00 5.62 -12.97
CA GLY A 165 23.28 6.31 -12.87
C GLY A 165 23.30 7.32 -11.73
N LYS A 166 24.28 8.21 -11.72
CA LYS A 166 24.50 9.15 -10.61
C LYS A 166 23.32 10.08 -10.32
N THR A 167 22.60 10.50 -11.35
CA THR A 167 21.52 11.50 -11.26
C THR A 167 20.24 11.04 -11.93
N ARG A 168 20.18 9.81 -12.47
CA ARG A 168 19.04 9.35 -13.27
C ARG A 168 18.36 8.11 -12.69
N LEU A 169 17.03 8.15 -12.76
CA LEU A 169 16.14 7.07 -12.40
C LEU A 169 15.19 6.77 -13.56
N GLY A 170 14.89 5.48 -13.77
CA GLY A 170 13.81 5.05 -14.65
C GLY A 170 12.54 4.86 -13.86
N THR A 171 11.38 5.27 -14.35
CA THR A 171 10.10 5.08 -13.64
C THR A 171 9.00 4.70 -14.60
N SER A 172 8.14 3.78 -14.17
CA SER A 172 7.00 3.32 -14.95
C SER A 172 5.71 4.02 -14.55
N LEU A 173 4.99 4.56 -15.53
CA LEU A 173 3.69 5.22 -15.36
C LEU A 173 2.55 4.36 -15.93
N HIS A 174 2.58 3.05 -15.71
CA HIS A 174 1.62 2.08 -16.30
C HIS A 174 0.14 2.37 -16.01
N SER A 175 -0.18 2.96 -14.88
CA SER A 175 -1.57 3.06 -14.43
C SER A 175 -2.42 4.03 -15.24
N ARG A 176 -1.82 4.86 -16.10
CA ARG A 176 -2.49 5.93 -16.85
C ARG A 176 -3.42 6.80 -15.99
N ARG A 177 -3.00 7.02 -14.71
CA ARG A 177 -3.74 7.83 -13.73
C ARG A 177 -3.22 9.27 -13.69
N HIS A 178 -3.35 9.94 -12.56
CA HIS A 178 -3.09 11.37 -12.40
C HIS A 178 -1.70 11.77 -12.88
N LEU A 179 -0.62 11.14 -12.36
CA LEU A 179 0.74 11.48 -12.75
C LEU A 179 1.00 11.25 -14.24
N TRP A 180 0.44 10.18 -14.83
CA TRP A 180 0.53 9.95 -16.27
C TRP A 180 -0.15 11.08 -17.06
N ASN A 181 -1.35 11.51 -16.64
CA ASN A 181 -2.06 12.64 -17.27
C ASN A 181 -1.28 13.94 -17.14
N TYR A 182 -0.66 14.20 -15.97
CA TYR A 182 0.17 15.40 -15.77
C TYR A 182 1.39 15.38 -16.71
N MET A 183 2.02 14.20 -16.86
CA MET A 183 3.15 14.03 -17.77
C MET A 183 2.73 14.24 -19.23
N GLN A 184 1.56 13.72 -19.66
CA GLN A 184 1.06 13.94 -21.03
C GLN A 184 0.85 15.46 -21.31
N ARG A 185 0.21 16.17 -20.37
CA ARG A 185 0.00 17.62 -20.50
C ARG A 185 1.33 18.40 -20.58
N ALA A 186 2.31 18.03 -19.79
CA ALA A 186 3.65 18.63 -19.86
C ALA A 186 4.33 18.35 -21.22
N GLU A 187 4.27 17.08 -21.69
CA GLU A 187 4.86 16.68 -22.99
C GLU A 187 4.20 17.37 -24.19
N GLU A 188 2.88 17.58 -24.16
CA GLU A 188 2.16 18.36 -25.19
C GLU A 188 2.65 19.80 -25.29
N ARG A 189 3.13 20.37 -24.16
CA ARG A 189 3.74 21.72 -24.13
C ARG A 189 5.25 21.68 -24.44
N GLY A 190 5.85 20.50 -24.59
CA GLY A 190 7.30 20.33 -24.74
C GLY A 190 8.08 20.63 -23.47
N GLU A 191 7.44 20.51 -22.29
CA GLU A 191 8.02 20.79 -20.98
C GLU A 191 8.30 19.50 -20.20
N ASP A 192 9.38 19.52 -19.41
CA ASP A 192 9.64 18.51 -18.39
C ASP A 192 8.66 18.68 -17.22
N LEU A 193 8.22 17.59 -16.60
CA LEU A 193 7.35 17.65 -15.44
C LEU A 193 8.19 17.66 -14.14
N PRO A 194 8.20 18.76 -13.36
CA PRO A 194 8.85 18.79 -12.05
C PRO A 194 8.24 17.72 -11.12
N VAL A 195 9.10 16.97 -10.43
CA VAL A 195 8.70 15.93 -9.48
C VAL A 195 9.62 15.93 -8.25
N ALA A 196 9.03 15.63 -7.09
CA ALA A 196 9.77 15.26 -5.89
C ALA A 196 9.52 13.80 -5.56
N VAL A 197 10.55 13.08 -5.11
CA VAL A 197 10.44 11.69 -4.62
C VAL A 197 10.64 11.69 -3.12
N VAL A 198 9.61 11.37 -2.36
CA VAL A 198 9.64 11.31 -0.91
C VAL A 198 9.94 9.89 -0.47
N ILE A 199 11.00 9.72 0.35
CA ILE A 199 11.45 8.46 0.91
C ILE A 199 11.48 8.61 2.43
N GLY A 200 10.56 7.93 3.13
CA GLY A 200 10.44 8.02 4.57
C GLY A 200 9.65 9.24 5.05
N ALA A 201 8.43 8.97 5.49
CA ALA A 201 7.50 9.92 6.09
C ALA A 201 6.60 9.20 7.09
N HIS A 202 5.74 9.95 7.80
CA HIS A 202 4.71 9.32 8.62
C HIS A 202 3.81 8.43 7.76
N PRO A 203 3.39 7.22 8.20
CA PRO A 203 2.58 6.28 7.42
C PRO A 203 1.32 6.87 6.78
N ALA A 204 0.68 7.86 7.41
CA ALA A 204 -0.49 8.51 6.81
C ALA A 204 -0.18 9.20 5.47
N PHE A 205 1.08 9.64 5.23
CA PHE A 205 1.51 10.15 3.93
C PHE A 205 1.57 9.03 2.88
N THR A 206 2.09 7.86 3.28
CA THR A 206 2.03 6.62 2.47
C THR A 206 0.59 6.27 2.11
N PHE A 207 -0.31 6.35 3.07
CA PHE A 207 -1.74 6.04 2.86
C PHE A 207 -2.43 7.05 1.93
N GLY A 208 -2.11 8.33 2.04
CA GLY A 208 -2.58 9.36 1.11
C GLY A 208 -2.14 9.09 -0.33
N ALA A 209 -0.91 8.60 -0.53
CA ALA A 209 -0.39 8.23 -1.85
C ALA A 209 -1.04 6.96 -2.47
N LEU A 210 -1.79 6.20 -1.68
CA LEU A 210 -2.58 5.03 -2.13
C LEU A 210 -4.03 5.38 -2.43
N TRP A 211 -4.45 6.62 -2.13
CA TRP A 211 -5.81 7.05 -2.36
C TRP A 211 -6.16 7.05 -3.85
N LYS A 212 -7.43 6.71 -4.14
CA LYS A 212 -7.96 6.65 -5.50
C LYS A 212 -9.23 7.49 -5.57
N GLY A 213 -9.11 8.69 -6.06
CA GLY A 213 -10.24 9.61 -6.22
C GLY A 213 -10.08 10.50 -7.44
N PRO A 214 -10.85 11.60 -7.54
CA PRO A 214 -10.83 12.53 -8.67
C PRO A 214 -9.48 13.23 -8.84
N ILE A 215 -9.06 13.46 -10.10
CA ILE A 215 -7.83 14.16 -10.46
C ILE A 215 -7.81 15.63 -9.97
N THR A 216 -8.94 16.16 -9.60
CA THR A 216 -9.11 17.52 -9.06
C THR A 216 -8.86 17.62 -7.56
N SER A 217 -8.57 16.49 -6.88
CA SER A 217 -8.36 16.45 -5.43
C SER A 217 -6.88 16.55 -5.09
N ASP A 218 -6.56 17.41 -4.13
CA ASP A 218 -5.22 17.52 -3.56
C ASP A 218 -4.98 16.41 -2.53
N GLU A 219 -4.13 15.44 -2.86
CA GLU A 219 -3.86 14.28 -2.00
C GLU A 219 -3.08 14.62 -0.72
N TYR A 220 -2.49 15.82 -0.62
CA TYR A 220 -1.98 16.33 0.66
C TYR A 220 -3.13 16.65 1.63
N ALA A 221 -4.24 17.14 1.11
CA ALA A 221 -5.42 17.38 1.93
C ALA A 221 -6.09 16.06 2.36
N VAL A 222 -6.07 15.03 1.50
CA VAL A 222 -6.49 13.66 1.87
C VAL A 222 -5.60 13.09 2.97
N THR A 223 -4.27 13.23 2.83
CA THR A 223 -3.32 12.86 3.89
C THR A 223 -3.66 13.55 5.21
N GLY A 224 -3.98 14.84 5.17
CA GLY A 224 -4.43 15.59 6.34
C GLY A 224 -5.69 15.01 6.98
N GLY A 225 -6.65 14.57 6.17
CA GLY A 225 -7.86 13.88 6.63
C GLY A 225 -7.54 12.57 7.35
N LEU A 226 -6.68 11.74 6.77
CA LEU A 226 -6.21 10.48 7.38
C LEU A 226 -5.47 10.72 8.70
N MET A 227 -4.66 11.76 8.79
CA MET A 227 -3.97 12.18 10.00
C MET A 227 -4.91 12.81 11.04
N SER A 228 -6.08 13.30 10.63
CA SER A 228 -6.92 14.20 11.43
C SER A 228 -6.18 15.48 11.86
N ALA A 229 -5.20 15.90 11.07
CA ALA A 229 -4.35 17.08 11.29
C ALA A 229 -3.73 17.56 9.97
N PRO A 230 -3.41 18.85 9.78
CA PRO A 230 -2.80 19.34 8.58
C PRO A 230 -1.40 18.75 8.36
N LEU A 231 -1.10 18.30 7.13
CA LEU A 231 0.26 17.93 6.73
C LEU A 231 1.15 19.18 6.71
N ALA A 232 2.25 19.15 7.44
CA ALA A 232 3.24 20.22 7.37
C ALA A 232 4.09 20.05 6.10
N ILE A 233 4.13 21.07 5.25
CA ILE A 233 4.89 21.10 4.00
C ILE A 233 5.88 22.25 3.96
N THR A 234 6.90 22.15 3.14
CA THR A 234 7.87 23.22 2.85
C THR A 234 8.16 23.26 1.34
N ARG A 235 8.66 24.38 0.83
CA ARG A 235 9.05 24.49 -0.57
C ARG A 235 10.29 23.66 -0.85
N ALA A 236 10.30 22.92 -1.95
CA ALA A 236 11.51 22.27 -2.46
C ALA A 236 12.58 23.32 -2.83
N VAL A 237 13.84 22.91 -2.90
CA VAL A 237 14.99 23.80 -3.12
C VAL A 237 15.21 24.09 -4.60
N SER A 238 15.02 23.08 -5.47
CA SER A 238 15.39 23.16 -6.89
C SER A 238 14.22 23.08 -7.86
N ILE A 239 13.01 22.85 -7.38
CA ILE A 239 11.79 22.70 -8.19
C ILE A 239 10.59 23.43 -7.56
N PRO A 240 9.56 23.84 -8.34
CA PRO A 240 8.41 24.61 -7.84
C PRO A 240 7.34 23.70 -7.20
N ILE A 241 7.74 22.80 -6.29
CA ILE A 241 6.86 21.86 -5.59
C ILE A 241 7.01 22.06 -4.08
N GLU A 242 5.97 21.82 -3.30
CA GLU A 242 6.05 21.67 -1.85
C GLU A 242 6.19 20.18 -1.49
N VAL A 243 7.04 19.90 -0.50
CA VAL A 243 7.33 18.55 0.00
C VAL A 243 7.00 18.45 1.49
N PRO A 244 6.74 17.26 2.05
CA PRO A 244 6.54 17.11 3.48
C PRO A 244 7.76 17.60 4.26
N ALA A 245 7.55 18.58 5.16
CA ALA A 245 8.62 19.23 5.92
C ALA A 245 9.37 18.26 6.86
N GLU A 246 8.68 17.19 7.28
CA GLU A 246 9.17 16.18 8.21
C GLU A 246 9.64 14.88 7.51
N ALA A 247 9.75 14.87 6.17
CA ALA A 247 10.28 13.72 5.44
C ALA A 247 11.73 13.42 5.84
N GLU A 248 12.13 12.16 5.71
CA GLU A 248 13.51 11.73 5.97
C GLU A 248 14.41 12.12 4.82
N ILE A 249 14.02 11.79 3.57
CA ILE A 249 14.78 12.06 2.33
C ILE A 249 13.80 12.51 1.25
N VAL A 250 14.21 13.49 0.46
CA VAL A 250 13.51 13.95 -0.75
C VAL A 250 14.50 14.08 -1.90
N LEU A 251 14.20 13.43 -3.01
CA LEU A 251 14.90 13.68 -4.28
C LEU A 251 14.07 14.68 -5.09
N GLU A 252 14.68 15.75 -5.53
CA GLU A 252 14.04 16.74 -6.38
C GLU A 252 14.55 16.59 -7.81
N GLY A 253 13.67 16.71 -8.80
CA GLY A 253 14.04 16.51 -10.18
C GLY A 253 12.90 16.76 -11.16
N ARG A 254 13.03 16.18 -12.34
CA ARG A 254 12.04 16.29 -13.42
C ARG A 254 11.88 14.98 -14.16
N ILE A 255 10.69 14.63 -14.55
CA ILE A 255 10.44 13.62 -15.58
C ILE A 255 10.70 14.30 -16.92
N LEU A 256 11.66 13.77 -17.68
CA LEU A 256 12.10 14.38 -18.96
C LEU A 256 11.05 14.16 -20.05
N ALA A 257 10.66 15.24 -20.73
CA ALA A 257 9.70 15.19 -21.84
C ALA A 257 10.27 14.34 -22.99
N LYS A 258 9.42 13.48 -23.55
CA LYS A 258 9.71 12.64 -24.73
C LYS A 258 10.96 11.74 -24.61
N LYS A 259 11.58 11.66 -23.42
CA LYS A 259 12.71 10.76 -23.16
C LYS A 259 12.22 9.47 -22.53
N ARG A 260 12.62 8.34 -23.13
CA ARG A 260 12.29 7.00 -22.68
C ARG A 260 13.54 6.13 -22.69
N GLU A 261 13.68 5.26 -21.69
CA GLU A 261 14.77 4.28 -21.58
C GLU A 261 14.20 2.91 -21.19
N PRO A 262 14.90 1.79 -21.48
CA PRO A 262 14.48 0.48 -21.01
C PRO A 262 14.37 0.44 -19.48
N GLU A 263 13.28 -0.12 -18.96
CA GLU A 263 12.98 -0.31 -17.54
C GLU A 263 12.43 -1.71 -17.30
N GLY A 264 12.70 -2.29 -16.15
CA GLY A 264 12.31 -3.66 -15.84
C GLY A 264 13.27 -4.72 -16.46
N PRO A 265 13.03 -6.00 -16.13
CA PRO A 265 11.97 -6.56 -15.31
C PRO A 265 12.04 -6.14 -13.83
N PHE A 266 10.93 -6.32 -13.10
CA PHE A 266 10.79 -6.00 -11.69
C PHE A 266 9.77 -6.92 -11.02
N ALA A 267 10.02 -7.33 -9.79
CA ALA A 267 9.13 -8.20 -9.01
C ALA A 267 7.80 -7.53 -8.66
N GLU A 268 6.68 -8.15 -9.06
CA GLU A 268 5.33 -7.63 -8.86
C GLU A 268 4.56 -8.38 -7.77
N PHE A 269 3.46 -7.79 -7.30
CA PHE A 269 2.58 -8.33 -6.26
C PHE A 269 2.00 -9.72 -6.60
N THR A 270 2.08 -10.13 -7.85
CA THR A 270 1.63 -11.45 -8.31
C THR A 270 2.62 -12.58 -8.03
N GLY A 271 3.82 -12.26 -7.54
CA GLY A 271 4.91 -13.22 -7.36
C GLY A 271 5.71 -13.51 -8.63
N TYR A 272 5.44 -12.79 -9.70
CA TYR A 272 6.14 -12.89 -10.98
C TYR A 272 6.79 -11.54 -11.32
N ALA A 273 7.84 -11.57 -12.14
CA ALA A 273 8.45 -10.36 -12.64
C ALA A 273 7.64 -9.75 -13.80
N SER A 274 7.52 -8.43 -13.83
CA SER A 274 7.01 -7.71 -14.99
C SER A 274 7.97 -7.81 -16.17
N ALA A 275 7.46 -7.69 -17.39
CA ALA A 275 8.30 -7.64 -18.58
C ALA A 275 9.14 -6.33 -18.61
N ARG A 276 10.25 -6.38 -19.36
CA ARG A 276 10.99 -5.16 -19.72
C ARG A 276 10.11 -4.27 -20.60
N SER A 277 10.07 -2.99 -20.30
CA SER A 277 9.35 -1.96 -21.08
C SER A 277 10.27 -0.77 -21.41
N THR A 278 9.73 0.20 -22.12
CA THR A 278 10.40 1.47 -22.42
C THR A 278 9.65 2.58 -21.70
N GLU A 279 10.28 3.15 -20.68
CA GLU A 279 9.61 3.97 -19.68
C GLU A 279 10.26 5.34 -19.49
N HIS A 280 9.65 6.16 -18.66
CA HIS A 280 10.04 7.55 -18.38
C HIS A 280 11.35 7.62 -17.61
N VAL A 281 12.09 8.72 -17.83
CA VAL A 281 13.35 9.01 -17.17
C VAL A 281 13.17 10.22 -16.25
N VAL A 282 13.63 10.09 -15.01
CA VAL A 282 13.72 11.19 -14.04
C VAL A 282 15.18 11.63 -13.93
N GLU A 283 15.43 12.91 -14.14
CA GLU A 283 16.72 13.56 -13.86
C GLU A 283 16.63 14.24 -12.51
N VAL A 284 17.46 13.82 -11.56
CA VAL A 284 17.51 14.37 -10.20
C VAL A 284 18.44 15.58 -10.17
N SER A 285 17.98 16.67 -9.53
CA SER A 285 18.70 17.94 -9.39
C SER A 285 19.17 18.22 -7.97
N ALA A 286 18.54 17.62 -6.95
CA ALA A 286 18.93 17.73 -5.55
C ALA A 286 18.54 16.47 -4.74
N ILE A 287 19.35 16.17 -3.72
CA ILE A 287 19.03 15.24 -2.64
C ILE A 287 18.94 16.08 -1.36
N CYS A 288 17.76 16.16 -0.78
CA CYS A 288 17.51 16.84 0.48
C CYS A 288 17.23 15.80 1.55
N HIS A 289 17.83 15.92 2.73
CA HIS A 289 17.60 14.92 3.78
C HIS A 289 17.85 15.48 5.19
N ARG A 290 17.25 14.80 6.16
CA ARG A 290 17.55 15.05 7.58
C ARG A 290 19.02 14.72 7.86
N LYS A 291 19.63 15.38 8.84
CA LYS A 291 21.05 15.15 9.21
C LYS A 291 21.31 13.67 9.56
N ASP A 292 20.37 13.03 10.20
CA ASP A 292 20.41 11.62 10.63
C ASP A 292 19.34 10.78 9.93
N ALA A 293 19.11 11.01 8.65
CA ALA A 293 18.01 10.43 7.87
C ALA A 293 17.95 8.90 7.92
N LEU A 294 16.73 8.39 7.92
CA LEU A 294 16.41 6.98 7.74
C LEU A 294 15.95 6.74 6.29
N TYR A 295 16.49 5.72 5.67
CA TYR A 295 15.97 5.27 4.38
C TYR A 295 14.85 4.26 4.63
N GLN A 296 13.62 4.65 4.32
CA GLN A 296 12.49 3.73 4.38
C GLN A 296 12.41 2.95 3.08
N ASP A 297 12.41 1.64 3.19
CA ASP A 297 12.21 0.70 2.11
C ASP A 297 10.85 0.00 2.21
N ILE A 298 10.38 -0.57 1.11
CA ILE A 298 9.27 -1.52 1.03
C ILE A 298 9.75 -2.70 0.21
N VAL A 299 9.76 -3.89 0.80
CA VAL A 299 10.06 -5.12 0.06
C VAL A 299 8.94 -5.38 -0.94
N PRO A 300 9.23 -5.38 -2.27
CA PRO A 300 8.20 -5.57 -3.29
C PRO A 300 7.79 -7.04 -3.42
N GLY A 301 7.03 -7.35 -4.47
CA GLY A 301 6.57 -8.72 -4.74
C GLY A 301 5.44 -9.13 -3.81
N ILE A 302 5.50 -10.35 -3.30
CA ILE A 302 4.46 -10.97 -2.47
C ILE A 302 4.62 -10.71 -0.97
N SER A 303 5.50 -9.80 -0.55
CA SER A 303 5.67 -9.48 0.87
C SER A 303 4.37 -8.99 1.52
N ASP A 304 4.21 -9.29 2.81
CA ASP A 304 3.04 -8.82 3.59
C ASP A 304 2.93 -7.30 3.63
N GLU A 305 4.08 -6.61 3.64
CA GLU A 305 4.13 -5.16 3.58
C GLU A 305 3.56 -4.60 2.28
N HIS A 306 4.04 -5.07 1.13
CA HIS A 306 3.59 -4.60 -0.18
C HIS A 306 2.13 -4.96 -0.44
N THR A 307 1.77 -6.23 -0.21
CA THR A 307 0.41 -6.71 -0.46
C THR A 307 -0.60 -6.10 0.51
N GLY A 308 -0.23 -5.85 1.76
CA GLY A 308 -1.06 -5.13 2.73
C GLY A 308 -1.37 -3.68 2.32
N LEU A 309 -0.40 -2.98 1.70
CA LEU A 309 -0.61 -1.64 1.13
C LEU A 309 -1.58 -1.65 -0.07
N LEU A 310 -1.76 -2.78 -0.73
CA LEU A 310 -2.78 -2.95 -1.77
C LEU A 310 -4.15 -3.29 -1.16
N ALA A 311 -4.19 -4.18 -0.17
CA ALA A 311 -5.43 -4.69 0.43
C ALA A 311 -6.19 -3.62 1.22
N VAL A 312 -5.56 -3.04 2.25
CA VAL A 312 -6.24 -2.19 3.25
C VAL A 312 -6.96 -0.98 2.63
N PRO A 313 -6.34 -0.19 1.72
CA PRO A 313 -7.04 0.90 1.04
C PRO A 313 -8.16 0.42 0.12
N SER A 314 -7.98 -0.76 -0.52
CA SER A 314 -8.98 -1.34 -1.42
C SER A 314 -10.19 -1.86 -0.65
N GLU A 315 -9.99 -2.48 0.52
CA GLU A 315 -11.06 -2.89 1.42
C GLU A 315 -11.91 -1.69 1.87
N ALA A 316 -11.27 -0.61 2.31
CA ALA A 316 -11.96 0.59 2.76
C ALA A 316 -12.79 1.25 1.63
N ARG A 317 -12.21 1.31 0.42
CA ARG A 317 -12.89 1.87 -0.75
C ARG A 317 -14.08 1.00 -1.16
N LEU A 318 -13.88 -0.31 -1.32
CA LEU A 318 -14.92 -1.22 -1.76
C LEU A 318 -16.06 -1.33 -0.72
N LEU A 319 -15.74 -1.37 0.57
CA LEU A 319 -16.75 -1.36 1.64
C LEU A 319 -17.66 -0.11 1.53
N ARG A 320 -17.05 1.08 1.31
CA ARG A 320 -17.79 2.31 1.13
C ARG A 320 -18.70 2.25 -0.10
N THR A 321 -18.17 1.81 -1.25
CA THR A 321 -18.94 1.69 -2.49
C THR A 321 -20.10 0.70 -2.33
N LEU A 322 -19.85 -0.46 -1.75
CA LEU A 322 -20.90 -1.45 -1.53
C LEU A 322 -21.99 -0.96 -0.58
N ARG A 323 -21.65 -0.28 0.51
CA ARG A 323 -22.64 0.24 1.48
C ARG A 323 -23.56 1.32 0.90
N GLN A 324 -23.16 2.01 -0.16
CA GLN A 324 -24.04 2.94 -0.88
C GLN A 324 -25.20 2.20 -1.57
N HIS A 325 -24.99 0.97 -2.02
CA HIS A 325 -25.98 0.16 -2.72
C HIS A 325 -26.60 -0.93 -1.83
N PHE A 326 -25.78 -1.50 -0.94
CA PHE A 326 -26.11 -2.63 -0.06
C PHE A 326 -25.72 -2.30 1.39
N PRO A 327 -26.61 -1.57 2.15
CA PRO A 327 -26.30 -1.16 3.53
C PRO A 327 -26.04 -2.33 4.49
N ASN A 328 -26.48 -3.54 4.13
CA ASN A 328 -26.23 -4.78 4.87
C ASN A 328 -24.85 -5.41 4.62
N THR A 329 -23.96 -4.72 3.88
CA THR A 329 -22.56 -5.16 3.75
C THR A 329 -21.83 -4.98 5.08
N VAL A 330 -21.38 -6.11 5.65
CA VAL A 330 -20.71 -6.15 6.95
C VAL A 330 -19.22 -5.86 6.80
N ALA A 331 -18.54 -6.59 5.91
CA ALA A 331 -17.10 -6.50 5.71
C ALA A 331 -16.69 -6.88 4.30
N VAL A 332 -15.47 -6.46 3.94
CA VAL A 332 -14.79 -6.81 2.69
C VAL A 332 -13.36 -7.20 3.03
N SER A 333 -12.82 -8.18 2.34
CA SER A 333 -11.41 -8.60 2.45
C SER A 333 -10.80 -8.82 1.08
N TYR A 334 -9.54 -8.39 0.92
CA TYR A 334 -8.70 -8.74 -0.22
C TYR A 334 -7.63 -9.72 0.27
N PRO A 335 -7.88 -11.05 0.16
CA PRO A 335 -7.05 -12.06 0.79
C PRO A 335 -5.66 -12.18 0.16
N LYS A 336 -4.67 -12.57 0.99
CA LYS A 336 -3.29 -12.82 0.51
C LYS A 336 -3.24 -13.96 -0.51
N SER A 337 -4.09 -14.98 -0.38
CA SER A 337 -4.26 -16.06 -1.37
C SER A 337 -4.67 -15.56 -2.76
N GLY A 338 -5.35 -14.42 -2.84
CA GLY A 338 -5.67 -13.70 -4.07
C GLY A 338 -4.72 -12.55 -4.37
N THR A 339 -3.48 -12.60 -3.86
CA THR A 339 -2.44 -11.57 -4.01
C THR A 339 -2.84 -10.19 -3.48
N CYS A 340 -3.80 -10.14 -2.55
CA CYS A 340 -4.37 -8.90 -2.00
C CYS A 340 -4.94 -7.94 -3.07
N ARG A 341 -5.24 -8.46 -4.27
CA ARG A 341 -5.71 -7.64 -5.38
C ARG A 341 -6.63 -8.33 -6.40
N LEU A 342 -6.38 -9.61 -6.68
CA LEU A 342 -7.11 -10.33 -7.74
C LEU A 342 -8.38 -10.99 -7.22
N HIS A 343 -8.50 -11.21 -5.92
CA HIS A 343 -9.69 -11.76 -5.25
C HIS A 343 -10.24 -10.78 -4.22
N ALA A 344 -11.55 -10.83 -4.00
CA ALA A 344 -12.22 -10.18 -2.89
C ALA A 344 -13.27 -11.09 -2.29
N TYR A 345 -13.43 -11.02 -0.96
CA TYR A 345 -14.49 -11.65 -0.21
C TYR A 345 -15.42 -10.58 0.36
N ILE A 346 -16.73 -10.81 0.29
CA ILE A 346 -17.76 -9.88 0.75
C ILE A 346 -18.68 -10.61 1.74
N ALA A 347 -18.82 -10.09 2.94
CA ALA A 347 -19.77 -10.58 3.92
C ALA A 347 -21.04 -9.71 3.94
N LEU A 348 -22.20 -10.34 3.73
CA LEU A 348 -23.51 -9.69 3.76
C LEU A 348 -24.33 -10.22 4.93
N ARG A 349 -25.09 -9.34 5.59
CA ARG A 349 -26.04 -9.74 6.63
C ARG A 349 -27.40 -10.01 6.01
N LYS A 350 -27.90 -11.25 6.12
CA LYS A 350 -29.19 -11.68 5.60
C LYS A 350 -29.43 -11.16 4.16
N PRO A 351 -28.62 -11.59 3.19
CA PRO A 351 -28.80 -11.13 1.81
C PRO A 351 -30.14 -11.53 1.24
N ALA A 352 -30.71 -10.66 0.39
CA ALA A 352 -31.87 -11.01 -0.42
C ALA A 352 -31.44 -11.92 -1.57
N PRO A 353 -32.33 -12.76 -2.12
CA PRO A 353 -32.04 -13.59 -3.29
C PRO A 353 -31.45 -12.76 -4.44
N GLY A 354 -30.33 -13.20 -5.01
CA GLY A 354 -29.61 -12.52 -6.09
C GLY A 354 -28.76 -11.31 -5.66
N GLN A 355 -28.82 -10.87 -4.41
CA GLN A 355 -28.06 -9.72 -3.92
C GLN A 355 -26.54 -9.99 -3.96
N ALA A 356 -26.10 -11.22 -3.71
CA ALA A 356 -24.70 -11.63 -3.80
C ALA A 356 -24.10 -11.33 -5.18
N ARG A 357 -24.80 -11.69 -6.25
CA ARG A 357 -24.37 -11.42 -7.64
C ARG A 357 -24.27 -9.94 -7.93
N ASN A 358 -25.24 -9.15 -7.47
CA ASN A 358 -25.23 -7.70 -7.67
C ASN A 358 -24.08 -7.04 -6.89
N ALA A 359 -23.79 -7.48 -5.67
CA ALA A 359 -22.67 -6.98 -4.88
C ALA A 359 -21.32 -7.30 -5.56
N ALA A 360 -21.17 -8.51 -6.09
CA ALA A 360 -19.98 -8.90 -6.85
C ALA A 360 -19.81 -8.08 -8.14
N ALA A 361 -20.90 -7.79 -8.86
CA ALA A 361 -20.87 -6.95 -10.06
C ALA A 361 -20.41 -5.51 -9.74
N VAL A 362 -20.89 -4.93 -8.63
CA VAL A 362 -20.41 -3.62 -8.15
C VAL A 362 -18.92 -3.68 -7.81
N ALA A 363 -18.45 -4.74 -7.15
CA ALA A 363 -17.04 -4.91 -6.82
C ALA A 363 -16.15 -4.95 -8.08
N PHE A 364 -16.57 -5.63 -9.14
CA PHE A 364 -15.84 -5.64 -10.42
C PHE A 364 -15.83 -4.28 -11.14
N GLY A 365 -16.86 -3.47 -10.96
CA GLY A 365 -16.88 -2.09 -11.46
C GLY A 365 -15.98 -1.14 -10.66
N ASP A 366 -15.91 -1.35 -9.34
CA ASP A 366 -15.06 -0.56 -8.44
C ASP A 366 -13.56 -0.90 -8.59
N ASP A 367 -13.20 -2.19 -8.73
CA ASP A 367 -11.81 -2.61 -8.96
C ASP A 367 -11.67 -3.55 -10.17
N LEU A 368 -11.17 -2.99 -11.27
CA LEU A 368 -10.97 -3.71 -12.53
C LEU A 368 -9.97 -4.87 -12.40
N SER A 369 -9.13 -4.88 -11.35
CA SER A 369 -8.14 -5.94 -11.12
C SER A 369 -8.76 -7.24 -10.61
N LEU A 370 -9.93 -7.17 -9.99
CA LEU A 370 -10.60 -8.35 -9.43
C LEU A 370 -10.93 -9.37 -10.53
N LYS A 371 -10.61 -10.63 -10.25
CA LYS A 371 -10.93 -11.81 -11.07
C LYS A 371 -11.92 -12.74 -10.39
N LEU A 372 -11.91 -12.80 -9.07
CA LEU A 372 -12.81 -13.61 -8.25
C LEU A 372 -13.43 -12.75 -7.16
N VAL A 373 -14.74 -12.87 -7.02
CA VAL A 373 -15.47 -12.37 -5.85
C VAL A 373 -16.28 -13.51 -5.26
N VAL A 374 -16.05 -13.80 -3.97
CA VAL A 374 -16.84 -14.74 -3.19
C VAL A 374 -17.70 -13.95 -2.22
N VAL A 375 -19.01 -14.22 -2.21
CA VAL A 375 -19.96 -13.57 -1.29
C VAL A 375 -20.45 -14.61 -0.30
N VAL A 376 -20.43 -14.25 0.99
CA VAL A 376 -20.83 -15.12 2.11
C VAL A 376 -21.74 -14.37 3.07
N ASP A 377 -22.38 -15.10 3.99
CA ASP A 377 -23.09 -14.50 5.12
C ASP A 377 -22.12 -13.98 6.20
N ASP A 378 -22.64 -13.16 7.13
CA ASP A 378 -21.89 -12.54 8.23
C ASP A 378 -21.45 -13.50 9.36
N ASP A 379 -21.75 -14.79 9.25
CA ASP A 379 -21.26 -15.85 10.14
C ASP A 379 -19.94 -16.50 9.67
N VAL A 380 -19.39 -16.04 8.55
CA VAL A 380 -18.12 -16.50 7.98
C VAL A 380 -17.05 -15.43 8.20
N ASP A 381 -15.93 -15.79 8.82
CA ASP A 381 -14.79 -14.88 8.91
C ASP A 381 -14.08 -14.79 7.55
N ILE A 382 -14.32 -13.71 6.83
CA ILE A 382 -13.72 -13.47 5.51
C ILE A 382 -12.22 -13.11 5.55
N ARG A 383 -11.60 -13.07 6.71
CA ARG A 383 -10.15 -12.90 6.88
C ARG A 383 -9.43 -14.25 7.02
N ASP A 384 -10.16 -15.32 7.25
CA ASP A 384 -9.63 -16.69 7.22
C ASP A 384 -10.08 -17.39 5.92
N ASP A 385 -9.13 -17.61 5.02
CA ASP A 385 -9.35 -18.33 3.75
C ASP A 385 -10.02 -19.69 3.97
N ARG A 386 -9.73 -20.37 5.09
CA ARG A 386 -10.31 -21.68 5.42
C ARG A 386 -11.81 -21.59 5.68
N GLU A 387 -12.26 -20.51 6.33
CA GLU A 387 -13.67 -20.25 6.57
C GLU A 387 -14.43 -19.98 5.26
N VAL A 388 -13.83 -19.21 4.35
CA VAL A 388 -14.42 -18.91 3.04
C VAL A 388 -14.49 -20.17 2.18
N LEU A 389 -13.41 -20.95 2.11
CA LEU A 389 -13.38 -22.22 1.38
C LEU A 389 -14.36 -23.24 1.96
N TRP A 390 -14.51 -23.26 3.32
CA TRP A 390 -15.53 -24.08 3.97
C TRP A 390 -16.95 -23.65 3.55
N ALA A 391 -17.26 -22.36 3.52
CA ALA A 391 -18.55 -21.87 3.07
C ALA A 391 -18.81 -22.25 1.60
N MET A 392 -17.82 -22.10 0.72
CA MET A 392 -17.91 -22.56 -0.67
C MET A 392 -18.19 -24.07 -0.76
N ALA A 393 -17.50 -24.90 0.04
CA ALA A 393 -17.67 -26.36 0.00
C ALA A 393 -19.05 -26.83 0.51
N THR A 394 -19.71 -26.03 1.36
CA THR A 394 -20.94 -26.48 2.07
C THR A 394 -22.22 -25.76 1.66
N ARG A 395 -22.13 -24.62 0.95
CA ARG A 395 -23.29 -23.74 0.70
C ARG A 395 -23.59 -23.53 -0.79
N MET A 396 -22.69 -23.85 -1.70
CA MET A 396 -22.88 -23.59 -3.12
C MET A 396 -23.02 -24.87 -3.95
N GLN A 397 -23.72 -24.75 -5.09
CA GLN A 397 -23.72 -25.68 -6.19
C GLN A 397 -23.12 -25.01 -7.42
N ALA A 398 -22.17 -25.68 -8.08
CA ALA A 398 -21.37 -25.04 -9.13
C ALA A 398 -22.16 -24.63 -10.39
N ASP A 399 -23.28 -25.29 -10.66
CA ASP A 399 -24.17 -25.00 -11.80
C ASP A 399 -25.17 -23.87 -11.51
N GLU A 400 -25.41 -23.56 -10.23
CA GLU A 400 -26.38 -22.53 -9.81
C GLU A 400 -25.72 -21.28 -9.26
N ASP A 401 -24.59 -21.43 -8.53
CA ASP A 401 -24.02 -20.37 -7.69
C ASP A 401 -22.70 -19.80 -8.23
N VAL A 402 -22.28 -20.20 -9.45
CA VAL A 402 -21.08 -19.69 -10.11
C VAL A 402 -21.44 -19.00 -11.42
N ASP A 403 -21.03 -17.73 -11.54
CA ASP A 403 -21.15 -16.96 -12.79
C ASP A 403 -19.78 -16.61 -13.35
N VAL A 404 -19.61 -16.69 -14.68
CA VAL A 404 -18.39 -16.32 -15.38
C VAL A 404 -18.65 -15.22 -16.40
N ILE A 405 -18.07 -14.03 -16.14
CA ILE A 405 -18.10 -12.90 -17.06
C ILE A 405 -16.84 -12.97 -17.95
N ARG A 406 -17.02 -13.26 -19.23
CA ARG A 406 -15.94 -13.40 -20.20
C ARG A 406 -15.54 -12.05 -20.81
N ASN A 407 -14.29 -11.95 -21.28
CA ASN A 407 -13.78 -10.80 -22.04
C ASN A 407 -13.91 -9.46 -21.30
N ALA A 408 -13.75 -9.48 -19.98
CA ALA A 408 -13.73 -8.28 -19.15
C ALA A 408 -12.31 -7.67 -19.08
N MET A 409 -12.22 -6.36 -18.81
CA MET A 409 -10.94 -5.72 -18.52
C MET A 409 -10.33 -6.29 -17.24
N GLY A 410 -9.02 -6.56 -17.27
CA GLY A 410 -8.25 -7.09 -16.14
C GLY A 410 -6.98 -6.30 -15.86
N ALA A 411 -6.25 -6.74 -14.84
CA ALA A 411 -4.95 -6.16 -14.51
C ALA A 411 -3.90 -6.57 -15.56
N ILE A 412 -3.16 -5.60 -16.09
CA ILE A 412 -2.05 -5.88 -17.05
C ILE A 412 -0.95 -6.72 -16.36
N LEU A 413 -0.76 -6.56 -15.06
CA LEU A 413 0.22 -7.30 -14.28
C LEU A 413 -0.24 -8.72 -13.87
N ASP A 414 -1.48 -9.11 -14.17
CA ASP A 414 -1.93 -10.48 -14.05
C ASP A 414 -1.23 -11.34 -15.13
N PRO A 415 -0.36 -12.30 -14.77
CA PRO A 415 0.42 -13.07 -15.74
C PRO A 415 -0.45 -13.97 -16.63
N SER A 416 -1.69 -14.23 -16.24
CA SER A 416 -2.64 -15.04 -17.01
C SER A 416 -3.56 -14.22 -17.92
N ASN A 417 -3.47 -12.89 -17.91
CA ASN A 417 -4.30 -12.05 -18.77
C ASN A 417 -3.92 -12.21 -20.27
N ARG A 418 -4.86 -11.90 -21.14
CA ARG A 418 -4.64 -11.92 -22.59
C ARG A 418 -4.85 -10.50 -23.14
N ALA A 419 -3.76 -9.78 -23.37
CA ALA A 419 -3.78 -8.39 -23.86
C ALA A 419 -4.66 -7.44 -23.00
N GLY A 420 -4.60 -7.57 -21.67
CA GLY A 420 -5.40 -6.78 -20.73
C GLY A 420 -6.83 -7.28 -20.52
N MET A 421 -7.22 -8.37 -21.15
CA MET A 421 -8.53 -9.03 -20.95
C MET A 421 -8.41 -10.24 -20.04
N THR A 422 -9.44 -10.47 -19.22
CA THR A 422 -9.57 -11.61 -18.32
C THR A 422 -11.01 -12.12 -18.30
N ALA A 423 -11.24 -13.26 -17.67
CA ALA A 423 -12.57 -13.65 -17.21
C ALA A 423 -12.70 -13.31 -15.71
N LYS A 424 -13.91 -12.96 -15.27
CA LYS A 424 -14.24 -12.69 -13.88
C LYS A 424 -15.22 -13.74 -13.39
N MET A 425 -15.04 -14.21 -12.15
CA MET A 425 -15.87 -15.25 -11.57
C MET A 425 -16.55 -14.72 -10.30
N ILE A 426 -17.86 -14.94 -10.22
CA ILE A 426 -18.67 -14.72 -9.02
C ILE A 426 -18.94 -16.07 -8.38
N ILE A 427 -18.82 -16.16 -7.09
CA ILE A 427 -19.26 -17.30 -6.29
C ILE A 427 -20.21 -16.80 -5.21
N ASP A 428 -21.46 -17.25 -5.25
CA ASP A 428 -22.44 -17.06 -4.20
C ASP A 428 -22.33 -18.24 -3.23
N ALA A 429 -21.68 -18.02 -2.09
CA ALA A 429 -21.56 -18.99 -1.01
C ALA A 429 -22.37 -18.53 0.22
N THR A 430 -23.47 -17.82 -0.01
CA THR A 430 -24.46 -17.52 1.01
C THR A 430 -25.34 -18.74 1.29
N ARG A 431 -26.07 -18.74 2.40
CA ARG A 431 -26.98 -19.84 2.72
C ARG A 431 -28.09 -19.97 1.67
N PRO A 432 -28.33 -21.15 1.12
CA PRO A 432 -29.30 -21.34 0.02
C PRO A 432 -30.74 -20.98 0.38
N GLY A 433 -31.10 -20.92 1.65
CA GLY A 433 -32.46 -20.57 2.07
C GLY A 433 -32.63 -20.56 3.59
N PRO A 434 -33.82 -20.19 4.09
CA PRO A 434 -34.11 -20.08 5.51
C PRO A 434 -34.08 -21.44 6.26
N ASP A 435 -34.29 -22.53 5.56
CA ASP A 435 -34.28 -23.91 6.12
C ASP A 435 -32.85 -24.51 6.11
N PHE A 436 -31.83 -23.75 5.71
CA PHE A 436 -30.47 -24.26 5.77
C PHE A 436 -30.03 -24.54 7.21
N PRO A 437 -29.41 -25.70 7.51
CA PRO A 437 -29.07 -26.09 8.87
C PRO A 437 -28.13 -25.07 9.54
N PRO A 438 -28.34 -24.81 10.85
CA PRO A 438 -27.48 -23.88 11.58
C PRO A 438 -26.09 -24.47 11.75
N ARG A 439 -25.08 -23.58 11.80
CA ARG A 439 -23.69 -23.94 12.12
C ARG A 439 -23.62 -24.47 13.57
N HIS A 440 -22.79 -25.49 13.80
CA HIS A 440 -22.52 -25.99 15.14
C HIS A 440 -21.87 -24.91 16.02
N THR A 441 -22.36 -24.76 17.23
CA THR A 441 -21.82 -23.84 18.23
C THR A 441 -21.59 -24.56 19.55
N LEU A 442 -20.59 -24.15 20.30
CA LEU A 442 -20.37 -24.61 21.66
C LEU A 442 -21.11 -23.70 22.65
N PRO A 443 -21.68 -24.26 23.73
CA PRO A 443 -22.22 -23.40 24.79
C PRO A 443 -21.14 -22.46 25.36
N GLN A 444 -21.50 -21.18 25.52
CA GLN A 444 -20.55 -20.14 25.98
C GLN A 444 -19.83 -20.52 27.28
N LYS A 445 -20.55 -21.08 28.26
CA LYS A 445 -19.99 -21.59 29.53
C LYS A 445 -18.94 -22.69 29.34
N ALA A 446 -19.02 -23.48 28.27
CA ALA A 446 -18.01 -24.50 27.98
C ALA A 446 -16.73 -23.87 27.40
N VAL A 447 -16.90 -22.85 26.56
CA VAL A 447 -15.77 -22.07 26.01
C VAL A 447 -15.02 -21.36 27.13
N GLU A 448 -15.71 -20.67 28.03
CA GLU A 448 -15.11 -19.98 29.19
C GLU A 448 -14.36 -20.95 30.12
N ARG A 449 -14.92 -22.13 30.37
CA ARG A 449 -14.22 -23.17 31.14
C ARG A 449 -13.01 -23.69 30.44
N ALA A 450 -13.06 -23.88 29.12
CA ALA A 450 -11.92 -24.31 28.33
C ALA A 450 -10.77 -23.28 28.39
N HIS A 451 -11.08 -21.99 28.28
CA HIS A 451 -10.11 -20.91 28.46
C HIS A 451 -9.40 -21.01 29.82
N THR A 452 -10.17 -21.09 30.90
CA THR A 452 -9.61 -21.21 32.26
C THR A 452 -8.75 -22.45 32.46
N ILE A 453 -9.14 -23.59 31.86
CA ILE A 453 -8.37 -24.85 31.91
C ILE A 453 -7.05 -24.70 31.16
N LEU A 454 -7.08 -24.12 29.96
CA LEU A 454 -5.91 -23.94 29.10
C LEU A 454 -4.94 -22.90 29.66
N GLU A 455 -5.43 -21.79 30.21
CA GLU A 455 -4.59 -20.82 30.90
C GLU A 455 -3.80 -21.43 32.05
N LYS A 456 -4.44 -22.29 32.86
CA LYS A 456 -3.76 -23.02 33.94
C LYS A 456 -2.77 -24.05 33.40
N ALA A 457 -3.08 -24.75 32.31
CA ALA A 457 -2.23 -25.79 31.74
C ALA A 457 -0.98 -25.22 31.07
N PHE A 458 -1.10 -24.05 30.41
CA PHE A 458 0.01 -23.36 29.73
C PHE A 458 0.75 -22.33 30.59
N GLY A 459 0.43 -22.22 31.89
CA GLY A 459 1.17 -21.38 32.82
C GLY A 459 1.00 -19.86 32.58
N GLY A 460 -0.17 -19.41 32.13
CA GLY A 460 -0.47 -17.97 32.00
C GLY A 460 0.15 -17.26 30.80
N SER A 461 0.59 -17.99 29.80
CA SER A 461 1.01 -17.47 28.49
C SER A 461 0.16 -18.06 27.37
N ALA A 462 -1.01 -17.45 27.18
CA ALA A 462 -1.84 -17.63 25.99
C ALA A 462 -2.31 -16.26 25.48
#